data_d9ad70d50a070189249fd2a523af3872
#
_entry.id   d9ad70d50a070189249fd2a523af3872
#
_cell.length_a   1.000
_cell.length_b   1.000
_cell.length_c   1.000
_cell.angle_alpha   90.00
_cell.angle_beta   90.00
_cell.angle_gamma   90.00
#
_symmetry.space_group_name_H-M   'P 1'
#
loop_
_entity.id
_entity.type
_entity.pdbx_description
1 polymer ?
#
loop_
_entity_poly.entity_id
_entity_poly.type
_entity_poly.pdbx_seq_one_letter_code
_entity_poly.pdbx_strand_id
1 'polypeptide(L)'
;MNAVWGKVLRRLGVALLSLSVFILGISGYVGWNLTHPPKKALQTTPAAVGLPYEPVSFVSREDGLVLQGWLLRSPENRLTVICSHGYRQNREQADAPLLPLAKVLVEHGMNVLLFDYRNSGESAGEMTSVGQYEVRDLLGAVDYVHSRQELNPKVALLGFSMGAATAILAGAVEPTVA
;
A
#
# COMPACT_ATOMS: atom_id res chain seq x y z
N MET A 1 59.24 -2.15 -13.49
CA MET A 1 57.93 -1.51 -13.62
C MET A 1 58.12 -0.06 -13.21
N ASN A 2 57.99 0.89 -14.14
CA ASN A 2 58.45 2.27 -13.93
C ASN A 2 57.59 3.01 -12.90
N ALA A 3 58.21 3.83 -12.06
CA ALA A 3 57.56 4.63 -10.99
C ALA A 3 56.33 5.46 -11.50
N VAL A 4 56.31 5.79 -12.78
CA VAL A 4 55.20 6.46 -13.46
C VAL A 4 53.97 5.57 -13.51
N TRP A 5 54.11 4.32 -13.90
CA TRP A 5 52.98 3.36 -13.97
C TRP A 5 52.36 3.08 -12.59
N GLY A 6 53.19 2.99 -11.55
CA GLY A 6 52.69 2.84 -10.18
C GLY A 6 51.83 4.02 -9.70
N LYS A 7 52.23 5.26 -10.06
CA LYS A 7 51.41 6.45 -9.77
C LYS A 7 50.12 6.47 -10.54
N VAL A 8 50.13 6.07 -11.81
CA VAL A 8 48.91 6.00 -12.65
C VAL A 8 47.96 4.96 -12.10
N LEU A 9 48.41 3.74 -11.82
CA LEU A 9 47.58 2.67 -11.25
C LEU A 9 46.97 3.08 -9.90
N ARG A 10 47.73 3.72 -9.02
CA ARG A 10 47.20 4.24 -7.76
C ARG A 10 46.13 5.29 -7.96
N ARG A 11 46.29 6.24 -8.89
CA ARG A 11 45.28 7.26 -9.21
C ARG A 11 44.01 6.65 -9.79
N LEU A 12 44.14 5.67 -10.69
CA LEU A 12 43.00 4.93 -11.22
C LEU A 12 42.29 4.14 -10.13
N GLY A 13 43.02 3.48 -9.22
CA GLY A 13 42.42 2.77 -8.09
C GLY A 13 41.64 3.71 -7.15
N VAL A 14 42.20 4.88 -6.84
CA VAL A 14 41.52 5.90 -6.03
C VAL A 14 40.26 6.42 -6.75
N ALA A 15 40.38 6.70 -8.04
CA ALA A 15 39.22 7.19 -8.81
C ALA A 15 38.09 6.14 -8.87
N LEU A 16 38.41 4.87 -9.10
CA LEU A 16 37.43 3.77 -9.10
C LEU A 16 36.80 3.59 -7.73
N LEU A 17 37.58 3.63 -6.65
CA LEU A 17 37.08 3.54 -5.29
C LEU A 17 36.10 4.71 -4.98
N SER A 18 36.53 5.93 -5.32
CA SER A 18 35.65 7.13 -5.13
C SER A 18 34.37 7.02 -5.89
N LEU A 19 34.39 6.56 -7.15
CA LEU A 19 33.21 6.34 -7.97
C LEU A 19 32.29 5.26 -7.35
N SER A 20 32.89 4.16 -6.88
CA SER A 20 32.10 3.09 -6.22
C SER A 20 31.40 3.58 -4.95
N VAL A 21 32.12 4.32 -4.10
CA VAL A 21 31.55 4.93 -2.88
C VAL A 21 30.43 5.90 -3.23
N PHE A 22 30.61 6.71 -4.26
CA PHE A 22 29.60 7.65 -4.73
C PHE A 22 28.33 6.93 -5.23
N ILE A 23 28.48 5.88 -6.05
CA ILE A 23 27.35 5.08 -6.54
C ILE A 23 26.61 4.42 -5.38
N LEU A 24 27.34 3.80 -4.44
CA LEU A 24 26.73 3.17 -3.26
C LEU A 24 25.99 4.19 -2.39
N GLY A 25 26.56 5.37 -2.20
CA GLY A 25 25.93 6.47 -1.47
C GLY A 25 24.60 6.91 -2.10
N ILE A 26 24.61 7.14 -3.43
CA ILE A 26 23.37 7.49 -4.15
C ILE A 26 22.37 6.34 -4.09
N SER A 27 22.77 5.11 -4.33
CA SER A 27 21.88 3.95 -4.30
C SER A 27 21.24 3.78 -2.92
N GLY A 28 22.01 3.92 -1.85
CA GLY A 28 21.49 3.89 -0.48
C GLY A 28 20.51 5.03 -0.20
N TYR A 29 20.85 6.25 -0.60
CA TYR A 29 19.97 7.42 -0.45
C TYR A 29 18.64 7.25 -1.20
N VAL A 30 18.70 6.82 -2.47
CA VAL A 30 17.51 6.58 -3.29
C VAL A 30 16.68 5.46 -2.69
N GLY A 31 17.29 4.33 -2.32
CA GLY A 31 16.60 3.20 -1.69
C GLY A 31 15.88 3.60 -0.41
N TRP A 32 16.57 4.38 0.46
CA TRP A 32 15.96 4.90 1.68
C TRP A 32 14.73 5.78 1.39
N ASN A 33 14.84 6.74 0.47
CA ASN A 33 13.72 7.62 0.13
C ASN A 33 12.54 6.90 -0.55
N LEU A 34 12.81 5.83 -1.27
CA LEU A 34 11.76 5.01 -1.87
C LEU A 34 11.04 4.16 -0.82
N THR A 35 11.74 3.65 0.18
CA THR A 35 11.15 2.78 1.19
C THR A 35 10.59 3.54 2.41
N HIS A 36 11.03 4.79 2.65
CA HIS A 36 10.59 5.62 3.78
C HIS A 36 9.97 6.95 3.30
N PRO A 37 8.96 6.92 2.42
CA PRO A 37 8.29 8.14 2.03
C PRO A 37 7.52 8.73 3.22
N PRO A 38 7.39 10.07 3.31
CA PRO A 38 6.52 10.68 4.30
C PRO A 38 5.07 10.26 4.07
N LYS A 39 4.33 10.02 5.16
CA LYS A 39 2.91 9.69 5.10
C LYS A 39 2.12 10.88 4.56
N LYS A 40 1.23 10.62 3.61
CA LYS A 40 0.30 11.61 3.07
C LYS A 40 -0.90 11.71 4.00
N ALA A 41 -1.14 12.91 4.54
CA ALA A 41 -2.31 13.15 5.39
C ALA A 41 -3.62 13.03 4.61
N LEU A 42 -4.67 12.54 5.26
CA LEU A 42 -6.02 12.55 4.72
C LEU A 42 -6.54 13.99 4.60
N GLN A 43 -7.21 14.30 3.50
CA GLN A 43 -7.75 15.64 3.24
C GLN A 43 -9.28 15.66 3.32
N THR A 44 -9.91 14.50 3.15
CA THR A 44 -11.36 14.34 3.09
C THR A 44 -11.79 13.00 3.70
N THR A 45 -13.08 12.75 3.69
CA THR A 45 -13.69 11.48 4.14
C THR A 45 -14.82 11.08 3.20
N PRO A 46 -15.33 9.85 3.27
CA PRO A 46 -16.49 9.43 2.48
C PRO A 46 -17.73 10.31 2.66
N ALA A 47 -17.84 11.02 3.79
CA ALA A 47 -18.95 11.97 4.03
C ALA A 47 -19.00 13.11 3.00
N ALA A 48 -17.86 13.50 2.42
CA ALA A 48 -17.79 14.54 1.38
C ALA A 48 -18.54 14.17 0.09
N VAL A 49 -18.75 12.87 -0.15
CA VAL A 49 -19.56 12.35 -1.28
C VAL A 49 -20.92 11.82 -0.82
N GLY A 50 -21.31 12.14 0.43
CA GLY A 50 -22.60 11.77 0.99
C GLY A 50 -22.70 10.31 1.42
N LEU A 51 -21.57 9.63 1.67
CA LEU A 51 -21.55 8.25 2.13
C LEU A 51 -21.35 8.17 3.65
N PRO A 52 -22.24 7.50 4.38
CA PRO A 52 -21.96 7.09 5.74
C PRO A 52 -20.82 6.05 5.75
N TYR A 53 -19.98 6.11 6.75
CA TYR A 53 -18.86 5.19 6.91
C TYR A 53 -18.58 4.89 8.38
N GLU A 54 -17.99 3.74 8.63
CA GLU A 54 -17.48 3.29 9.93
C GLU A 54 -15.95 3.37 9.88
N PRO A 55 -15.28 4.18 10.74
CA PRO A 55 -13.85 4.07 10.95
C PRO A 55 -13.52 2.70 11.52
N VAL A 56 -12.55 2.03 10.92
CA VAL A 56 -12.18 0.66 11.30
C VAL A 56 -10.69 0.54 11.51
N SER A 57 -10.30 -0.38 12.38
CA SER A 57 -8.91 -0.76 12.64
C SER A 57 -8.79 -2.28 12.63
N PHE A 58 -7.77 -2.79 11.97
CA PHE A 58 -7.48 -4.21 11.89
C PHE A 58 -5.97 -4.44 11.80
N VAL A 59 -5.52 -5.69 11.81
CA VAL A 59 -4.09 -6.01 11.79
C VAL A 59 -3.68 -6.62 10.46
N SER A 60 -2.48 -6.28 10.01
CA SER A 60 -1.80 -6.96 8.92
C SER A 60 -1.59 -8.43 9.29
N ARG A 61 -1.82 -9.34 8.34
CA ARG A 61 -1.55 -10.77 8.52
C ARG A 61 -0.06 -10.99 8.77
N GLU A 62 0.32 -11.90 9.64
CA GLU A 62 1.67 -12.31 10.03
C GLU A 62 2.42 -11.35 10.97
N ASP A 63 2.52 -10.05 10.67
CA ASP A 63 3.32 -9.11 11.46
C ASP A 63 2.51 -8.24 12.43
N GLY A 64 1.18 -8.33 12.39
CA GLY A 64 0.29 -7.72 13.37
C GLY A 64 0.30 -6.19 13.38
N LEU A 65 0.79 -5.55 12.32
CA LEU A 65 0.79 -4.09 12.16
C LEU A 65 -0.63 -3.56 12.14
N VAL A 66 -0.92 -2.53 12.96
CA VAL A 66 -2.26 -1.92 13.02
C VAL A 66 -2.50 -1.05 11.79
N LEU A 67 -3.57 -1.36 11.07
CA LEU A 67 -4.01 -0.67 9.87
C LEU A 67 -5.32 0.06 10.12
N GLN A 68 -5.49 1.20 9.45
CA GLN A 68 -6.67 2.04 9.58
C GLN A 68 -7.46 2.07 8.27
N GLY A 69 -8.79 2.13 8.37
CA GLY A 69 -9.64 2.11 7.20
C GLY A 69 -11.01 2.75 7.42
N TRP A 70 -11.80 2.73 6.35
CA TRP A 70 -13.21 3.11 6.34
C TRP A 70 -14.02 1.98 5.73
N LEU A 71 -15.00 1.48 6.47
CA LEU A 71 -15.96 0.52 5.97
C LEU A 71 -17.25 1.28 5.57
N LEU A 72 -17.62 1.17 4.30
CA LEU A 72 -18.83 1.70 3.73
C LEU A 72 -19.80 0.53 3.50
N ARG A 73 -20.97 0.58 4.07
CA ARG A 73 -21.92 -0.53 4.05
C ARG A 73 -23.05 -0.27 3.06
N SER A 74 -23.35 -1.27 2.24
CA SER A 74 -24.55 -1.29 1.42
C SER A 74 -25.65 -2.10 2.09
N PRO A 75 -26.92 -1.66 2.04
CA PRO A 75 -28.03 -2.44 2.56
C PRO A 75 -28.20 -3.82 1.91
N GLU A 76 -27.82 -3.96 0.64
CA GLU A 76 -27.93 -5.23 -0.09
C GLU A 76 -26.84 -6.24 0.26
N ASN A 77 -25.67 -5.77 0.73
CA ASN A 77 -24.58 -6.59 1.23
C ASN A 77 -24.21 -7.78 0.31
N ARG A 78 -24.07 -7.54 -1.00
CA ARG A 78 -23.83 -8.59 -2.01
C ARG A 78 -22.44 -9.20 -1.93
N LEU A 79 -21.44 -8.35 -1.67
CA LEU A 79 -20.04 -8.69 -1.45
C LEU A 79 -19.31 -7.47 -0.85
N THR A 80 -18.07 -7.64 -0.44
CA THR A 80 -17.22 -6.52 -0.02
C THR A 80 -16.07 -6.31 -1.01
N VAL A 81 -15.97 -5.10 -1.57
CA VAL A 81 -14.82 -4.68 -2.38
C VAL A 81 -13.78 -4.06 -1.47
N ILE A 82 -12.58 -4.64 -1.41
CA ILE A 82 -11.44 -4.07 -0.70
C ILE A 82 -10.61 -3.27 -1.70
N CYS A 83 -10.50 -1.96 -1.44
CA CYS A 83 -9.80 -1.03 -2.31
C CYS A 83 -8.39 -0.72 -1.78
N SER A 84 -7.41 -0.91 -2.64
CA SER A 84 -5.99 -0.79 -2.38
C SER A 84 -5.39 0.39 -3.12
N HIS A 85 -4.82 1.34 -2.39
CA HIS A 85 -4.24 2.57 -2.95
C HIS A 85 -2.86 2.35 -3.58
N GLY A 86 -2.43 3.33 -4.38
CA GLY A 86 -1.12 3.35 -5.01
C GLY A 86 0.02 3.75 -4.06
N TYR A 87 1.25 3.62 -4.55
CA TYR A 87 2.45 4.05 -3.84
C TYR A 87 2.38 5.55 -3.47
N ARG A 88 2.78 5.90 -2.23
CA ARG A 88 2.71 7.26 -1.67
C ARG A 88 1.30 7.86 -1.60
N GLN A 89 0.28 7.06 -1.74
CA GLN A 89 -1.10 7.48 -1.53
C GLN A 89 -1.61 7.05 -0.13
N ASN A 90 -2.87 7.25 0.10
CA ASN A 90 -3.61 6.78 1.25
C ASN A 90 -5.00 6.28 0.79
N ARG A 91 -5.88 5.90 1.69
CA ARG A 91 -7.22 5.38 1.40
C ARG A 91 -8.16 6.32 0.64
N GLU A 92 -7.79 7.61 0.48
CA GLU A 92 -8.53 8.54 -0.39
C GLU A 92 -8.18 8.34 -1.87
N GLN A 93 -6.93 7.92 -2.18
CA GLN A 93 -6.40 7.84 -3.55
C GLN A 93 -6.68 9.14 -4.33
N ALA A 94 -6.21 10.26 -3.82
CA ALA A 94 -6.59 11.60 -4.28
C ALA A 94 -6.26 11.91 -5.76
N ASP A 95 -5.40 11.12 -6.41
CA ASP A 95 -5.08 11.21 -7.84
C ASP A 95 -5.98 10.34 -8.73
N ALA A 96 -6.96 9.64 -8.13
CA ALA A 96 -7.99 8.86 -8.83
C ALA A 96 -9.33 9.04 -8.12
N PRO A 97 -10.46 8.93 -8.82
CA PRO A 97 -11.79 9.20 -8.24
C PRO A 97 -12.29 8.03 -7.36
N LEU A 98 -11.50 7.60 -6.35
CA LEU A 98 -11.83 6.43 -5.53
C LEU A 98 -13.09 6.64 -4.67
N LEU A 99 -13.26 7.80 -4.04
CA LEU A 99 -14.47 8.06 -3.25
C LEU A 99 -15.75 8.11 -4.10
N PRO A 100 -15.78 8.77 -5.27
CA PRO A 100 -16.88 8.66 -6.22
C PRO A 100 -17.14 7.21 -6.68
N LEU A 101 -16.09 6.44 -6.98
CA LEU A 101 -16.21 5.02 -7.34
C LEU A 101 -16.78 4.19 -6.18
N ALA A 102 -16.32 4.41 -4.97
CA ALA A 102 -16.87 3.75 -3.78
C ALA A 102 -18.35 4.02 -3.62
N LYS A 103 -18.80 5.24 -3.93
CA LYS A 103 -20.24 5.57 -3.93
C LYS A 103 -21.03 4.73 -4.93
N VAL A 104 -20.54 4.63 -6.16
CA VAL A 104 -21.18 3.79 -7.20
C VAL A 104 -21.24 2.33 -6.76
N LEU A 105 -20.15 1.80 -6.16
CA LEU A 105 -20.12 0.42 -5.67
C LEU A 105 -21.17 0.20 -4.57
N VAL A 106 -21.26 1.11 -3.61
CA VAL A 106 -22.26 1.03 -2.52
C VAL A 106 -23.70 1.10 -3.06
N GLU A 107 -23.98 1.99 -4.01
CA GLU A 107 -25.26 2.13 -4.68
C GLU A 107 -25.66 0.88 -5.49
N HIS A 108 -24.66 0.07 -5.91
CA HIS A 108 -24.87 -1.22 -6.59
C HIS A 108 -24.86 -2.44 -5.66
N GLY A 109 -25.01 -2.22 -4.38
CA GLY A 109 -25.21 -3.30 -3.40
C GLY A 109 -23.93 -3.89 -2.81
N MET A 110 -22.77 -3.30 -3.04
CA MET A 110 -21.48 -3.79 -2.54
C MET A 110 -21.02 -2.97 -1.34
N ASN A 111 -20.51 -3.65 -0.30
CA ASN A 111 -19.75 -2.95 0.73
C ASN A 111 -18.39 -2.55 0.17
N VAL A 112 -17.79 -1.50 0.72
CA VAL A 112 -16.45 -1.06 0.32
C VAL A 112 -15.58 -0.87 1.56
N LEU A 113 -14.41 -1.50 1.58
CA LEU A 113 -13.37 -1.27 2.57
C LEU A 113 -12.23 -0.49 1.91
N LEU A 114 -12.06 0.76 2.35
CA LEU A 114 -10.94 1.62 1.99
C LEU A 114 -9.95 1.60 3.15
N PHE A 115 -8.68 1.28 2.93
CA PHE A 115 -7.71 1.23 4.01
C PHE A 115 -6.35 1.79 3.60
N ASP A 116 -5.57 2.20 4.58
CA ASP A 116 -4.19 2.62 4.40
C ASP A 116 -3.26 1.43 4.57
N TYR A 117 -2.38 1.19 3.60
CA TYR A 117 -1.26 0.28 3.74
C TYR A 117 -0.30 0.73 4.84
N ARG A 118 0.61 -0.15 5.25
CA ARG A 118 1.73 0.20 6.13
C ARG A 118 2.43 1.47 5.65
N ASN A 119 2.88 2.29 6.59
CA ASN A 119 3.52 3.58 6.33
C ASN A 119 2.69 4.52 5.43
N SER A 120 1.38 4.44 5.44
CA SER A 120 0.48 5.30 4.68
C SER A 120 -0.63 5.86 5.58
N GLY A 121 -1.10 7.05 5.27
CA GLY A 121 -2.19 7.69 5.99
C GLY A 121 -2.06 7.62 7.51
N GLU A 122 -3.02 6.96 8.16
CA GLU A 122 -3.07 6.78 9.62
C GLU A 122 -2.62 5.38 10.08
N SER A 123 -2.28 4.47 9.16
CA SER A 123 -1.79 3.14 9.50
C SER A 123 -0.40 3.17 10.12
N ALA A 124 -0.09 2.17 10.95
CA ALA A 124 1.22 2.00 11.55
C ALA A 124 2.30 1.67 10.50
N GLY A 125 3.54 1.54 10.96
CA GLY A 125 4.70 1.26 10.11
C GLY A 125 5.48 2.50 9.72
N GLU A 126 6.76 2.29 9.39
CA GLU A 126 7.71 3.34 9.06
C GLU A 126 8.27 3.21 7.63
N MET A 127 8.04 2.06 6.99
CA MET A 127 8.53 1.78 5.65
C MET A 127 7.49 1.08 4.77
N THR A 128 7.62 1.24 3.47
CA THR A 128 6.93 0.48 2.44
C THR A 128 7.92 -0.39 1.68
N SER A 129 7.48 -1.57 1.25
CA SER A 129 8.26 -2.46 0.38
C SER A 129 7.85 -2.36 -1.10
N VAL A 130 6.98 -1.39 -1.41
CA VAL A 130 6.42 -1.14 -2.75
C VAL A 130 5.69 -2.39 -3.30
N GLY A 131 4.91 -3.04 -2.43
CA GLY A 131 3.99 -4.13 -2.79
C GLY A 131 4.30 -5.49 -2.18
N GLN A 132 5.52 -5.75 -1.68
CA GLN A 132 5.88 -7.08 -1.16
C GLN A 132 5.26 -7.35 0.22
N TYR A 133 5.48 -6.49 1.21
CA TYR A 133 4.88 -6.64 2.54
C TYR A 133 3.42 -6.16 2.57
N GLU A 134 3.04 -5.28 1.65
CA GLU A 134 1.68 -4.79 1.51
C GLU A 134 0.68 -5.89 1.14
N VAL A 135 1.15 -7.03 0.60
CA VAL A 135 0.33 -8.24 0.44
C VAL A 135 -0.22 -8.71 1.78
N ARG A 136 0.57 -8.69 2.86
CA ARG A 136 0.14 -9.05 4.21
C ARG A 136 -0.93 -8.11 4.76
N ASP A 137 -0.80 -6.83 4.44
CA ASP A 137 -1.78 -5.81 4.83
C ASP A 137 -3.13 -6.06 4.15
N LEU A 138 -3.10 -6.34 2.85
CA LEU A 138 -4.29 -6.65 2.07
C LEU A 138 -4.93 -7.97 2.53
N LEU A 139 -4.13 -8.99 2.84
CA LEU A 139 -4.62 -10.24 3.42
C LEU A 139 -5.23 -10.02 4.81
N GLY A 140 -4.66 -9.12 5.62
CA GLY A 140 -5.25 -8.69 6.88
C GLY A 140 -6.61 -8.00 6.70
N ALA A 141 -6.77 -7.22 5.62
CA ALA A 141 -8.07 -6.64 5.27
C ALA A 141 -9.10 -7.72 4.86
N VAL A 142 -8.67 -8.77 4.16
CA VAL A 142 -9.53 -9.93 3.84
C VAL A 142 -9.94 -10.65 5.13
N ASP A 143 -9.00 -10.93 6.05
CA ASP A 143 -9.28 -11.54 7.35
C ASP A 143 -10.26 -10.69 8.16
N TYR A 144 -10.09 -9.37 8.14
CA TYR A 144 -11.00 -8.46 8.81
C TYR A 144 -12.43 -8.59 8.25
N VAL A 145 -12.62 -8.58 6.94
CA VAL A 145 -13.95 -8.77 6.32
C VAL A 145 -14.56 -10.10 6.73
N HIS A 146 -13.78 -11.18 6.71
CA HIS A 146 -14.26 -12.52 7.09
C HIS A 146 -14.58 -12.64 8.60
N SER A 147 -13.96 -11.83 9.44
CA SER A 147 -14.27 -11.80 10.88
C SER A 147 -15.60 -11.09 11.21
N ARG A 148 -16.15 -10.31 10.28
CA ARG A 148 -17.36 -9.51 10.44
C ARG A 148 -18.59 -10.32 10.00
N GLN A 149 -19.29 -10.92 10.94
CA GLN A 149 -20.48 -11.78 10.67
C GLN A 149 -21.61 -11.09 9.92
N GLU A 150 -21.72 -9.77 10.05
CA GLU A 150 -22.72 -8.95 9.35
C GLU A 150 -22.36 -8.62 7.90
N LEU A 151 -21.13 -8.90 7.46
CA LEU A 151 -20.72 -8.72 6.07
C LEU A 151 -20.88 -10.01 5.28
N ASN A 152 -21.19 -9.87 3.99
CA ASN A 152 -21.13 -11.02 3.08
C ASN A 152 -19.66 -11.48 2.96
N PRO A 153 -19.36 -12.78 3.13
CA PRO A 153 -17.98 -13.28 3.10
C PRO A 153 -17.34 -13.22 1.70
N LYS A 154 -18.07 -12.94 0.65
CA LYS A 154 -17.52 -12.77 -0.69
C LYS A 154 -16.69 -11.49 -0.75
N VAL A 155 -15.43 -11.62 -1.17
CA VAL A 155 -14.49 -10.51 -1.28
C VAL A 155 -14.03 -10.35 -2.73
N ALA A 156 -14.00 -9.10 -3.20
CA ALA A 156 -13.34 -8.72 -4.43
C ALA A 156 -12.24 -7.69 -4.12
N LEU A 157 -11.13 -7.74 -4.85
CA LEU A 157 -10.02 -6.80 -4.69
C LEU A 157 -10.01 -5.81 -5.86
N LEU A 158 -9.84 -4.53 -5.53
CA LEU A 158 -9.64 -3.46 -6.48
C LEU A 158 -8.39 -2.68 -6.10
N GLY A 159 -7.49 -2.44 -7.04
CA GLY A 159 -6.23 -1.78 -6.74
C GLY A 159 -5.79 -0.78 -7.78
N PHE A 160 -5.06 0.24 -7.32
CA PHE A 160 -4.44 1.27 -8.15
C PHE A 160 -2.91 1.13 -8.11
N SER A 161 -2.24 1.05 -9.26
CA SER A 161 -0.77 0.98 -9.37
C SER A 161 -0.17 -0.09 -8.44
N MET A 162 0.62 0.27 -7.43
CA MET A 162 1.14 -0.66 -6.42
C MET A 162 0.02 -1.53 -5.82
N GLY A 163 -1.13 -0.94 -5.47
CA GLY A 163 -2.27 -1.66 -4.94
C GLY A 163 -2.84 -2.70 -5.91
N ALA A 164 -2.79 -2.45 -7.23
CA ALA A 164 -3.22 -3.42 -8.23
C ALA A 164 -2.25 -4.63 -8.28
N ALA A 165 -0.94 -4.38 -8.27
CA ALA A 165 0.05 -5.45 -8.19
C ALA A 165 -0.11 -6.27 -6.90
N THR A 166 -0.32 -5.59 -5.76
CA THR A 166 -0.57 -6.23 -4.47
C THR A 166 -1.86 -7.08 -4.49
N ALA A 167 -2.93 -6.58 -5.14
CA ALA A 167 -4.18 -7.31 -5.28
C ALA A 167 -4.02 -8.61 -6.10
N ILE A 168 -3.25 -8.56 -7.19
CA ILE A 168 -2.92 -9.75 -8.01
C ILE A 168 -2.14 -10.77 -7.18
N LEU A 169 -1.13 -10.32 -6.42
CA LEU A 169 -0.32 -11.20 -5.58
C LEU A 169 -1.14 -11.82 -4.44
N ALA A 170 -2.00 -11.02 -3.80
CA ALA A 170 -2.89 -11.51 -2.74
C ALA A 170 -3.90 -12.53 -3.29
N GLY A 171 -4.54 -12.25 -4.44
CA GLY A 171 -5.48 -13.17 -5.08
C GLY A 171 -4.85 -14.47 -5.54
N ALA A 172 -3.54 -14.49 -5.83
CA ALA A 172 -2.82 -15.72 -6.19
C ALA A 172 -2.63 -16.68 -4.99
N VAL A 173 -2.68 -16.18 -3.75
CA VAL A 173 -2.45 -16.98 -2.53
C VAL A 173 -3.68 -17.10 -1.65
N GLU A 174 -4.74 -16.34 -1.91
CA GLU A 174 -5.97 -16.29 -1.12
C GLU A 174 -7.16 -16.81 -1.94
N PRO A 175 -7.54 -18.09 -1.79
CA PRO A 175 -8.58 -18.71 -2.62
C PRO A 175 -9.99 -18.20 -2.32
N THR A 176 -10.20 -17.45 -1.25
CA THR A 176 -11.50 -16.87 -0.88
C THR A 176 -11.82 -15.57 -1.60
N VAL A 177 -10.86 -15.04 -2.34
CA VAL A 177 -11.03 -13.84 -3.17
C VAL A 177 -11.56 -14.23 -4.56
N ALA A 178 -12.58 -13.52 -5.01
CA ALA A 178 -13.24 -13.74 -6.32
C ALA A 178 -12.61 -12.85 -7.40
#